data_720095832cc7db504696cc41d02637cb
#
_entry.id   720095832cc7db504696cc41d02637cb
#
_cell.length_a   1.000
_cell.length_b   1.000
_cell.length_c   1.000
_cell.angle_alpha   90.00
_cell.angle_beta   90.00
_cell.angle_gamma   90.00
#
_symmetry.space_group_name_H-M   'P 1'
#
loop_
_entity.id
_entity.type
_entity.pdbx_description
1 polymer ?
#
loop_
_entity_poly.entity_id
_entity_poly.type
_entity_poly.pdbx_seq_one_letter_code
_entity_poly.pdbx_strand_id
1 'polypeptide(L)'
;LKLQKRLSLYLFLLIVAVAAMVLLRNATNRTSKTPSVPRDYEEIMASGELNVVTDYNSIGYYVSGDTAQGFQLEMIQVLEKEWNVKVNLFLENSFDENLDGLSTQRYDLVARNIPINVQLKDTFAFTDPITLNKQILVQRKTEYNDSTEPIRQHLDLAKKTIHVADDSPAILRLNNLSHEIGDTIFIKEDPTYGAEQLVMMVASGDIDFTVCDEKVAIRLSKELQEIDIETDISFTQLESWAVRRDSPVLLDSLNSWLNRFKETREFERIYRKYY
;
A
#
# COMPACT_ATOMS: atom_id res chain seq x y z
N LEU A 1 -31.55 22.10 -47.88
CA LEU A 1 -30.67 21.10 -48.50
C LEU A 1 -29.17 21.35 -48.22
N LYS A 2 -28.68 22.63 -48.32
CA LYS A 2 -27.24 22.96 -48.05
C LYS A 2 -26.84 22.82 -46.58
N LEU A 3 -27.73 23.11 -45.62
CA LEU A 3 -27.47 23.03 -44.20
C LEU A 3 -27.37 21.57 -43.73
N GLN A 4 -28.26 20.69 -44.19
CA GLN A 4 -28.24 19.26 -43.88
C GLN A 4 -26.97 18.58 -44.42
N LYS A 5 -26.51 18.93 -45.63
CA LYS A 5 -25.23 18.39 -46.16
C LYS A 5 -24.01 18.82 -45.35
N ARG A 6 -24.02 20.07 -44.84
CA ARG A 6 -22.93 20.54 -43.94
C ARG A 6 -22.95 19.83 -42.59
N LEU A 7 -24.14 19.61 -42.01
CA LEU A 7 -24.29 18.90 -40.73
C LEU A 7 -23.85 17.44 -40.86
N SER A 8 -24.23 16.77 -41.97
CA SER A 8 -23.76 15.39 -42.24
C SER A 8 -22.27 15.30 -42.44
N LEU A 9 -21.64 16.31 -43.08
CA LEU A 9 -20.17 16.35 -43.23
C LEU A 9 -19.45 16.53 -41.87
N TYR A 10 -19.96 17.41 -41.02
CA TYR A 10 -19.37 17.60 -39.67
C TYR A 10 -19.51 16.36 -38.78
N LEU A 11 -20.69 15.70 -38.88
CA LEU A 11 -20.89 14.43 -38.13
C LEU A 11 -19.95 13.34 -38.63
N PHE A 12 -19.73 13.22 -39.93
CA PHE A 12 -18.76 12.28 -40.51
C PHE A 12 -17.32 12.58 -40.06
N LEU A 13 -16.91 13.86 -40.09
CA LEU A 13 -15.59 14.27 -39.63
C LEU A 13 -15.39 14.00 -38.13
N LEU A 14 -16.43 14.18 -37.31
CA LEU A 14 -16.39 13.86 -35.88
C LEU A 14 -16.20 12.36 -35.67
N ILE A 15 -16.95 11.53 -36.42
CA ILE A 15 -16.81 10.05 -36.31
C ILE A 15 -15.40 9.62 -36.73
N VAL A 16 -14.84 10.17 -37.78
CA VAL A 16 -13.47 9.87 -38.25
C VAL A 16 -12.45 10.32 -37.22
N ALA A 17 -12.62 11.49 -36.62
CA ALA A 17 -11.71 11.97 -35.56
C ALA A 17 -11.75 11.07 -34.30
N VAL A 18 -12.94 10.65 -33.85
CA VAL A 18 -13.10 9.72 -32.75
C VAL A 18 -12.50 8.35 -33.08
N ALA A 19 -12.75 7.82 -34.27
CA ALA A 19 -12.15 6.56 -34.71
C ALA A 19 -10.61 6.63 -34.78
N ALA A 20 -10.06 7.73 -35.30
CA ALA A 20 -8.61 7.97 -35.30
C ALA A 20 -8.03 8.07 -33.88
N MET A 21 -8.74 8.73 -32.97
CA MET A 21 -8.33 8.83 -31.56
C MET A 21 -8.33 7.45 -30.85
N VAL A 22 -9.35 6.63 -31.11
CA VAL A 22 -9.43 5.26 -30.59
C VAL A 22 -8.33 4.38 -31.19
N LEU A 23 -8.06 4.50 -32.49
CA LEU A 23 -6.98 3.77 -33.16
C LEU A 23 -5.59 4.20 -32.65
N LEU A 24 -5.37 5.50 -32.45
CA LEU A 24 -4.15 6.02 -31.86
C LEU A 24 -3.96 5.55 -30.40
N ARG A 25 -5.02 5.59 -29.60
CA ARG A 25 -5.01 5.06 -28.22
C ARG A 25 -4.72 3.56 -28.19
N ASN A 26 -5.34 2.79 -29.09
CA ASN A 26 -5.06 1.36 -29.20
C ASN A 26 -3.65 1.05 -29.78
N ALA A 27 -3.12 1.92 -30.64
CA ALA A 27 -1.77 1.79 -31.18
C ALA A 27 -0.72 2.17 -30.11
N THR A 28 -0.96 3.22 -29.30
CA THR A 28 -0.09 3.57 -28.17
C THR A 28 -0.16 2.52 -27.05
N ASN A 29 -1.30 1.91 -26.79
CA ASN A 29 -1.43 0.77 -25.87
C ASN A 29 -0.87 -0.55 -26.46
N ARG A 30 -0.60 -0.62 -27.77
CA ARG A 30 0.08 -1.74 -28.43
C ARG A 30 1.58 -1.55 -28.58
N THR A 31 2.15 -0.42 -28.12
CA THR A 31 3.59 -0.25 -28.12
C THR A 31 4.22 -1.29 -27.18
N SER A 32 4.74 -2.32 -27.85
CA SER A 32 5.71 -3.29 -27.37
C SER A 32 5.34 -4.05 -26.08
N LYS A 33 4.45 -5.05 -26.20
CA LYS A 33 4.77 -6.32 -25.55
C LYS A 33 5.86 -7.02 -26.42
N THR A 34 7.05 -6.49 -26.43
CA THR A 34 8.23 -7.33 -26.57
C THR A 34 8.10 -8.30 -25.40
N PRO A 35 8.25 -9.63 -25.58
CA PRO A 35 8.40 -10.51 -24.43
C PRO A 35 9.63 -9.99 -23.69
N SER A 36 9.42 -9.17 -22.67
CA SER A 36 10.51 -8.74 -21.81
C SER A 36 11.00 -10.02 -21.14
N VAL A 37 12.27 -10.31 -21.30
CA VAL A 37 12.92 -11.31 -20.45
C VAL A 37 12.54 -10.94 -19.03
N PRO A 38 12.00 -11.88 -18.22
CA PRO A 38 11.64 -11.58 -16.84
C PRO A 38 12.87 -10.98 -16.18
N ARG A 39 12.72 -9.78 -15.61
CA ARG A 39 13.81 -9.12 -14.91
C ARG A 39 13.97 -9.78 -13.54
N ASP A 40 14.92 -10.69 -13.43
CA ASP A 40 15.25 -11.42 -12.20
C ASP A 40 16.60 -10.92 -11.64
N TYR A 41 17.15 -11.59 -10.66
CA TYR A 41 18.36 -11.19 -9.95
C TYR A 41 19.58 -10.99 -10.88
N GLU A 42 19.78 -11.87 -11.84
CA GLU A 42 20.93 -11.79 -12.75
C GLU A 42 20.88 -10.54 -13.64
N GLU A 43 19.71 -10.17 -14.15
CA GLU A 43 19.51 -8.95 -14.94
C GLU A 43 19.66 -7.68 -14.09
N ILE A 44 19.21 -7.73 -12.83
CA ILE A 44 19.39 -6.63 -11.87
C ILE A 44 20.89 -6.42 -11.61
N MET A 45 21.61 -7.49 -11.29
CA MET A 45 23.04 -7.41 -11.02
C MET A 45 23.83 -6.98 -12.26
N ALA A 46 23.45 -7.45 -13.45
CA ALA A 46 24.09 -7.05 -14.71
C ALA A 46 23.84 -5.58 -15.06
N SER A 47 22.64 -5.06 -14.77
CA SER A 47 22.30 -3.64 -14.97
C SER A 47 22.90 -2.73 -13.91
N GLY A 48 23.19 -3.25 -12.71
CA GLY A 48 23.59 -2.48 -11.55
C GLY A 48 22.50 -1.60 -10.96
N GLU A 49 21.22 -1.81 -11.35
CA GLU A 49 20.09 -1.01 -10.88
C GLU A 49 18.93 -1.90 -10.40
N LEU A 50 18.34 -1.53 -9.25
CA LEU A 50 17.16 -2.16 -8.66
C LEU A 50 16.05 -1.11 -8.52
N ASN A 51 14.90 -1.35 -9.14
CA ASN A 51 13.74 -0.47 -9.04
C ASN A 51 12.86 -0.90 -7.86
N VAL A 52 12.77 -0.05 -6.85
CA VAL A 52 12.01 -0.32 -5.61
C VAL A 52 10.91 0.71 -5.46
N VAL A 53 9.70 0.27 -5.15
CA VAL A 53 8.61 1.17 -4.75
C VAL A 53 8.27 0.96 -3.28
N THR A 54 7.97 2.06 -2.60
CA THR A 54 7.46 2.09 -1.22
C THR A 54 6.37 3.16 -1.09
N ASP A 55 5.62 3.12 0.00
CA ASP A 55 4.62 4.13 0.32
C ASP A 55 5.16 5.20 1.27
N TYR A 56 4.56 6.39 1.21
CA TYR A 56 4.86 7.48 2.13
C TYR A 56 4.00 7.33 3.39
N ASN A 57 4.63 7.00 4.51
CA ASN A 57 3.98 6.92 5.82
C ASN A 57 5.00 7.15 6.94
N SER A 58 4.54 7.42 8.16
CA SER A 58 5.37 7.84 9.29
C SER A 58 6.33 6.78 9.82
N ILE A 59 6.27 5.55 9.33
CA ILE A 59 7.14 4.44 9.74
C ILE A 59 8.04 3.99 8.58
N GLY A 60 7.46 3.75 7.39
CA GLY A 60 8.17 3.16 6.24
C GLY A 60 9.09 4.13 5.54
N TYR A 61 8.55 5.27 5.15
CA TYR A 61 9.28 6.38 4.49
C TYR A 61 8.59 7.70 4.77
N TYR A 62 9.31 8.65 5.31
CA TYR A 62 8.88 10.03 5.53
C TYR A 62 10.05 11.00 5.47
N VAL A 63 9.75 12.29 5.32
CA VAL A 63 10.74 13.36 5.35
C VAL A 63 10.57 14.16 6.64
N SER A 64 11.67 14.31 7.39
CA SER A 64 11.73 15.13 8.60
C SER A 64 12.80 16.21 8.41
N GLY A 65 12.36 17.46 8.31
CA GLY A 65 13.24 18.55 7.85
C GLY A 65 13.73 18.26 6.43
N ASP A 66 15.03 18.28 6.23
CA ASP A 66 15.68 18.02 4.93
C ASP A 66 16.16 16.55 4.78
N THR A 67 15.76 15.67 5.69
CA THR A 67 16.27 14.29 5.72
C THR A 67 15.16 13.28 5.55
N ALA A 68 15.28 12.39 4.55
CA ALA A 68 14.42 11.24 4.41
C ALA A 68 14.78 10.19 5.47
N GLN A 69 13.77 9.61 6.09
CA GLN A 69 13.87 8.61 7.14
C GLN A 69 12.78 7.54 6.94
N GLY A 70 12.90 6.41 7.61
CA GLY A 70 11.89 5.37 7.64
C GLY A 70 12.49 3.98 7.66
N PHE A 71 11.72 3.03 8.18
CA PHE A 71 12.14 1.65 8.30
C PHE A 71 12.46 1.04 6.93
N GLN A 72 11.54 1.19 5.97
CA GLN A 72 11.73 0.65 4.62
C GLN A 72 12.94 1.30 3.94
N LEU A 73 13.09 2.62 4.09
CA LEU A 73 14.23 3.35 3.52
C LEU A 73 15.56 2.83 4.07
N GLU A 74 15.71 2.68 5.40
CA GLU A 74 16.95 2.21 5.99
C GLU A 74 17.25 0.75 5.60
N MET A 75 16.23 -0.12 5.52
CA MET A 75 16.37 -1.48 5.02
C MET A 75 16.87 -1.52 3.57
N ILE A 76 16.27 -0.70 2.70
CA ILE A 76 16.65 -0.59 1.28
C ILE A 76 18.07 -0.06 1.14
N GLN A 77 18.49 0.92 1.94
CA GLN A 77 19.85 1.47 1.91
C GLN A 77 20.90 0.43 2.31
N VAL A 78 20.59 -0.45 3.26
CA VAL A 78 21.49 -1.56 3.60
C VAL A 78 21.58 -2.56 2.45
N LEU A 79 20.44 -2.90 1.83
CA LEU A 79 20.39 -3.79 0.67
C LEU A 79 21.21 -3.22 -0.51
N GLU A 80 21.01 -1.94 -0.83
CA GLU A 80 21.74 -1.21 -1.87
C GLU A 80 23.25 -1.33 -1.69
N LYS A 81 23.70 -1.09 -0.45
CA LYS A 81 25.11 -1.15 -0.09
C LYS A 81 25.68 -2.58 -0.18
N GLU A 82 24.95 -3.58 0.35
CA GLU A 82 25.42 -4.96 0.34
C GLU A 82 25.47 -5.56 -1.08
N TRP A 83 24.46 -5.26 -1.90
CA TRP A 83 24.41 -5.77 -3.26
C TRP A 83 25.24 -4.95 -4.25
N ASN A 84 25.73 -3.80 -3.82
CA ASN A 84 26.47 -2.86 -4.66
C ASN A 84 25.72 -2.52 -5.97
N VAL A 85 24.42 -2.32 -5.85
CA VAL A 85 23.52 -1.87 -6.92
C VAL A 85 23.00 -0.47 -6.58
N LYS A 86 22.62 0.30 -7.59
CA LYS A 86 21.93 1.58 -7.38
C LYS A 86 20.44 1.31 -7.22
N VAL A 87 19.85 1.74 -6.13
CA VAL A 87 18.41 1.67 -5.93
C VAL A 87 17.75 2.92 -6.52
N ASN A 88 16.82 2.71 -7.45
CA ASN A 88 15.89 3.71 -7.92
C ASN A 88 14.62 3.59 -7.06
N LEU A 89 14.48 4.47 -6.07
CA LEU A 89 13.35 4.45 -5.14
C LEU A 89 12.19 5.30 -5.67
N PHE A 90 11.03 4.68 -5.80
CA PHE A 90 9.76 5.30 -6.19
C PHE A 90 8.83 5.39 -4.99
N LEU A 91 8.06 6.48 -4.91
CA LEU A 91 7.04 6.68 -3.88
C LEU A 91 5.67 6.60 -4.52
N GLU A 92 4.85 5.65 -4.09
CA GLU A 92 3.49 5.46 -4.57
C GLU A 92 2.62 4.94 -3.42
N ASN A 93 1.60 5.68 -3.06
CA ASN A 93 0.73 5.36 -1.93
C ASN A 93 -0.36 4.35 -2.29
N SER A 94 -0.85 4.35 -3.53
CA SER A 94 -1.83 3.37 -3.97
C SER A 94 -1.23 1.97 -3.97
N PHE A 95 -1.89 1.07 -3.28
CA PHE A 95 -1.45 -0.32 -3.19
C PHE A 95 -1.60 -1.04 -4.54
N ASP A 96 -2.70 -0.78 -5.24
CA ASP A 96 -2.97 -1.36 -6.56
C ASP A 96 -1.96 -0.90 -7.61
N GLU A 97 -1.58 0.39 -7.60
CA GLU A 97 -0.54 0.93 -8.49
C GLU A 97 0.86 0.33 -8.18
N ASN A 98 1.16 0.01 -6.92
CA ASN A 98 2.39 -0.71 -6.56
C ASN A 98 2.41 -2.10 -7.20
N LEU A 99 1.31 -2.85 -7.09
CA LEU A 99 1.20 -4.20 -7.63
C LEU A 99 1.13 -4.22 -9.16
N ASP A 100 0.45 -3.25 -9.78
CA ASP A 100 0.46 -3.08 -11.23
C ASP A 100 1.86 -2.76 -11.75
N GLY A 101 2.56 -1.83 -11.09
CA GLY A 101 3.95 -1.50 -11.41
C GLY A 101 4.90 -2.69 -11.28
N LEU A 102 4.67 -3.59 -10.31
CA LEU A 102 5.41 -4.83 -10.17
C LEU A 102 5.10 -5.81 -11.32
N SER A 103 3.82 -5.97 -11.66
CA SER A 103 3.35 -6.84 -12.74
C SER A 103 3.84 -6.38 -14.12
N THR A 104 3.92 -5.07 -14.34
CA THR A 104 4.36 -4.45 -15.60
C THR A 104 5.87 -4.26 -15.68
N GLN A 105 6.63 -4.75 -14.70
CA GLN A 105 8.09 -4.64 -14.61
C GLN A 105 8.60 -3.18 -14.50
N ARG A 106 7.75 -2.25 -14.06
CA ARG A 106 8.17 -0.90 -13.66
C ARG A 106 9.02 -0.96 -12.41
N TYR A 107 8.63 -1.84 -11.48
CA TYR A 107 9.33 -2.12 -10.23
C TYR A 107 9.82 -3.56 -10.18
N ASP A 108 10.91 -3.80 -9.50
CA ASP A 108 11.45 -5.13 -9.22
C ASP A 108 11.01 -5.62 -7.84
N LEU A 109 10.80 -4.67 -6.91
CA LEU A 109 10.48 -4.91 -5.51
C LEU A 109 9.45 -3.90 -5.01
N VAL A 110 8.41 -4.39 -4.33
CA VAL A 110 7.51 -3.56 -3.51
C VAL A 110 7.96 -3.70 -2.06
N ALA A 111 8.61 -2.66 -1.56
CA ALA A 111 9.16 -2.62 -0.20
C ALA A 111 8.24 -1.83 0.73
N ARG A 112 7.13 -2.44 1.12
CA ARG A 112 6.19 -1.93 2.12
C ARG A 112 5.65 -3.08 2.96
N ASN A 113 4.98 -2.77 4.04
CA ASN A 113 4.35 -3.76 4.91
C ASN A 113 3.12 -4.35 4.23
N ILE A 114 3.26 -5.55 3.65
CA ILE A 114 2.15 -6.23 2.95
C ILE A 114 1.71 -7.42 3.78
N PRO A 115 0.47 -7.43 4.30
CA PRO A 115 -0.10 -8.60 4.93
C PRO A 115 -0.25 -9.74 3.91
N ILE A 116 0.35 -10.88 4.22
CA ILE A 116 0.31 -12.03 3.31
C ILE A 116 -1.08 -12.65 3.34
N ASN A 117 -1.78 -12.63 2.21
CA ASN A 117 -3.05 -13.33 2.02
C ASN A 117 -3.00 -14.29 0.82
N VAL A 118 -3.98 -15.20 0.75
CA VAL A 118 -4.03 -16.24 -0.29
C VAL A 118 -4.20 -15.63 -1.68
N GLN A 119 -5.04 -14.60 -1.81
CA GLN A 119 -5.34 -13.96 -3.11
C GLN A 119 -4.10 -13.33 -3.74
N LEU A 120 -3.30 -12.64 -2.95
CA LEU A 120 -2.05 -12.02 -3.43
C LEU A 120 -1.00 -13.07 -3.79
N LYS A 121 -0.95 -14.21 -3.07
CA LYS A 121 -0.02 -15.31 -3.37
C LYS A 121 -0.27 -15.98 -4.72
N ASP A 122 -1.45 -15.86 -5.27
CA ASP A 122 -1.74 -16.41 -6.60
C ASP A 122 -1.03 -15.63 -7.71
N THR A 123 -0.75 -14.35 -7.49
CA THR A 123 -0.16 -13.44 -8.49
C THR A 123 1.30 -13.06 -8.18
N PHE A 124 1.63 -12.89 -6.90
CA PHE A 124 2.93 -12.39 -6.45
C PHE A 124 3.65 -13.41 -5.55
N ALA A 125 4.95 -13.26 -5.43
CA ALA A 125 5.76 -13.95 -4.44
C ALA A 125 6.15 -12.98 -3.32
N PHE A 126 6.28 -13.50 -2.11
CA PHE A 126 6.54 -12.69 -0.91
C PHE A 126 7.82 -13.15 -0.25
N THR A 127 8.60 -12.20 0.25
CA THR A 127 9.79 -12.51 1.06
C THR A 127 9.39 -13.22 2.35
N ASP A 128 10.38 -13.77 3.03
CA ASP A 128 10.23 -14.16 4.42
C ASP A 128 9.71 -12.96 5.24
N PRO A 129 8.86 -13.19 6.25
CA PRO A 129 8.25 -12.11 7.02
C PRO A 129 9.29 -11.18 7.62
N ILE A 130 9.07 -9.88 7.48
CA ILE A 130 9.97 -8.84 8.01
C ILE A 130 9.47 -8.35 9.35
N THR A 131 8.17 -8.08 9.46
CA THR A 131 7.52 -7.55 10.66
C THR A 131 6.26 -8.32 10.99
N LEU A 132 5.76 -8.08 12.20
CA LEU A 132 4.45 -8.51 12.67
C LEU A 132 3.61 -7.28 12.95
N ASN A 133 2.39 -7.26 12.45
CA ASN A 133 1.47 -6.16 12.65
C ASN A 133 0.03 -6.65 12.70
N LYS A 134 -0.88 -5.80 13.12
CA LYS A 134 -2.33 -6.02 13.08
C LYS A 134 -3.05 -4.73 12.73
N GLN A 135 -4.28 -4.86 12.27
CA GLN A 135 -5.17 -3.75 12.04
C GLN A 135 -5.96 -3.45 13.30
N ILE A 136 -6.05 -2.19 13.67
CA ILE A 136 -6.80 -1.72 14.83
C ILE A 136 -7.80 -0.65 14.46
N LEU A 137 -8.88 -0.58 15.24
CA LEU A 137 -9.85 0.49 15.17
C LEU A 137 -9.29 1.74 15.85
N VAL A 138 -9.35 2.86 15.18
CA VAL A 138 -9.08 4.17 15.75
C VAL A 138 -10.40 4.90 15.90
N GLN A 139 -10.67 5.38 17.12
CA GLN A 139 -11.88 6.07 17.52
C GLN A 139 -11.54 7.13 18.56
N ARG A 140 -12.48 8.01 18.95
CA ARG A 140 -12.22 8.96 20.02
C ARG A 140 -12.41 8.33 21.39
N LYS A 141 -11.62 8.79 22.38
CA LYS A 141 -11.84 8.48 23.79
C LYS A 141 -13.14 9.12 24.29
N THR A 142 -13.70 8.56 25.35
CA THR A 142 -14.94 9.02 26.00
C THR A 142 -14.95 10.52 26.29
N GLU A 143 -13.81 11.06 26.78
CA GLU A 143 -13.69 12.48 27.14
C GLU A 143 -13.80 13.44 25.95
N TYR A 144 -13.53 12.95 24.75
CA TYR A 144 -13.55 13.71 23.50
C TYR A 144 -14.71 13.34 22.58
N ASN A 145 -15.66 12.50 23.05
CA ASN A 145 -16.71 11.91 22.24
C ASN A 145 -18.09 11.99 22.90
N ASP A 146 -18.45 13.15 23.44
CA ASP A 146 -19.75 13.42 24.12
C ASP A 146 -20.14 12.32 25.11
N SER A 147 -19.16 11.80 25.86
CA SER A 147 -19.31 10.69 26.80
C SER A 147 -19.75 9.38 26.17
N THR A 148 -19.57 9.21 24.85
CA THR A 148 -19.79 7.94 24.16
C THR A 148 -18.61 7.01 24.41
N GLU A 149 -18.89 5.82 24.93
CA GLU A 149 -17.86 4.82 25.20
C GLU A 149 -17.27 4.24 23.91
N PRO A 150 -15.95 4.03 23.85
CA PRO A 150 -15.30 3.39 22.73
C PRO A 150 -15.79 1.95 22.51
N ILE A 151 -15.90 1.56 21.25
CA ILE A 151 -16.23 0.19 20.86
C ILE A 151 -15.12 -0.75 21.34
N ARG A 152 -15.50 -1.87 21.97
CA ARG A 152 -14.58 -2.90 22.46
C ARG A 152 -14.85 -4.28 21.88
N GLN A 153 -16.02 -4.50 21.30
CA GLN A 153 -16.40 -5.77 20.72
C GLN A 153 -16.74 -5.61 19.23
N HIS A 154 -16.36 -6.57 18.43
CA HIS A 154 -16.63 -6.56 16.99
C HIS A 154 -18.11 -6.47 16.65
N LEU A 155 -19.00 -7.03 17.49
CA LEU A 155 -20.45 -6.96 17.30
C LEU A 155 -20.97 -5.51 17.32
N ASP A 156 -20.32 -4.62 18.06
CA ASP A 156 -20.73 -3.21 18.18
C ASP A 156 -20.34 -2.37 16.94
N LEU A 157 -19.59 -2.96 15.99
CA LEU A 157 -19.30 -2.37 14.68
C LEU A 157 -20.48 -2.47 13.71
N ALA A 158 -21.52 -3.27 14.04
CA ALA A 158 -22.71 -3.40 13.24
C ALA A 158 -23.31 -2.01 12.94
N LYS A 159 -23.59 -1.74 11.66
CA LYS A 159 -24.16 -0.47 11.15
C LYS A 159 -23.29 0.77 11.40
N LYS A 160 -22.04 0.61 11.81
CA LYS A 160 -21.10 1.72 11.88
C LYS A 160 -20.48 1.98 10.51
N THR A 161 -20.15 3.24 10.26
CA THR A 161 -19.40 3.65 9.07
C THR A 161 -17.92 3.75 9.43
N ILE A 162 -17.10 2.98 8.78
CA ILE A 162 -15.64 2.99 8.96
C ILE A 162 -15.00 3.56 7.70
N HIS A 163 -14.28 4.66 7.86
CA HIS A 163 -13.52 5.27 6.78
C HIS A 163 -12.16 4.57 6.65
N VAL A 164 -11.75 4.28 5.44
CA VAL A 164 -10.45 3.67 5.11
C VAL A 164 -9.86 4.36 3.91
N ALA A 165 -8.53 4.36 3.79
CA ALA A 165 -7.90 4.79 2.55
C ALA A 165 -8.34 3.88 1.40
N ASP A 166 -8.42 4.44 0.19
CA ASP A 166 -8.63 3.67 -1.03
C ASP A 166 -7.57 2.56 -1.14
N ASP A 167 -7.96 1.40 -1.65
CA ASP A 167 -7.10 0.20 -1.75
C ASP A 167 -6.56 -0.34 -0.41
N SER A 168 -7.09 0.09 0.73
CA SER A 168 -6.59 -0.36 2.03
C SER A 168 -6.72 -1.88 2.22
N PRO A 169 -5.66 -2.57 2.67
CA PRO A 169 -5.75 -3.99 3.06
C PRO A 169 -6.80 -4.27 4.15
N ALA A 170 -7.20 -3.25 4.91
CA ALA A 170 -8.24 -3.36 5.93
C ALA A 170 -9.63 -3.66 5.33
N ILE A 171 -9.91 -3.28 4.08
CA ILE A 171 -11.21 -3.48 3.40
C ILE A 171 -11.59 -4.95 3.40
N LEU A 172 -10.67 -5.83 3.01
CA LEU A 172 -10.91 -7.27 3.01
C LEU A 172 -11.25 -7.80 4.40
N ARG A 173 -10.52 -7.34 5.42
CA ARG A 173 -10.77 -7.76 6.82
C ARG A 173 -12.11 -7.26 7.33
N LEU A 174 -12.47 -6.01 7.06
CA LEU A 174 -13.76 -5.43 7.45
C LEU A 174 -14.94 -6.13 6.77
N ASN A 175 -14.81 -6.49 5.49
CA ASN A 175 -15.81 -7.29 4.79
C ASN A 175 -15.99 -8.66 5.44
N ASN A 176 -14.90 -9.36 5.74
CA ASN A 176 -14.95 -10.65 6.43
C ASN A 176 -15.57 -10.51 7.82
N LEU A 177 -15.20 -9.45 8.56
CA LEU A 177 -15.75 -9.18 9.87
C LEU A 177 -17.26 -8.90 9.82
N SER A 178 -17.73 -8.16 8.81
CA SER A 178 -19.16 -7.94 8.56
C SER A 178 -19.91 -9.26 8.39
N HIS A 179 -19.34 -10.23 7.68
CA HIS A 179 -19.91 -11.58 7.57
C HIS A 179 -19.86 -12.36 8.89
N GLU A 180 -18.75 -12.27 9.63
CA GLU A 180 -18.57 -12.94 10.92
C GLU A 180 -19.60 -12.48 11.97
N ILE A 181 -19.90 -11.18 12.03
CA ILE A 181 -20.86 -10.62 12.97
C ILE A 181 -22.32 -10.81 12.51
N GLY A 182 -22.55 -11.18 11.24
CA GLY A 182 -23.89 -11.36 10.67
C GLY A 182 -24.66 -10.05 10.45
N ASP A 183 -23.98 -8.89 10.39
CA ASP A 183 -24.58 -7.58 10.13
C ASP A 183 -23.62 -6.73 9.28
N THR A 184 -24.10 -5.64 8.71
CA THR A 184 -23.34 -4.78 7.80
C THR A 184 -22.44 -3.81 8.56
N ILE A 185 -21.17 -3.78 8.20
CA ILE A 185 -20.25 -2.67 8.47
C ILE A 185 -20.21 -1.81 7.21
N PHE A 186 -20.50 -0.52 7.31
CA PHE A 186 -20.42 0.40 6.16
C PHE A 186 -18.96 0.84 5.97
N ILE A 187 -18.34 0.38 4.90
CA ILE A 187 -16.97 0.76 4.56
C ILE A 187 -17.03 1.95 3.60
N LYS A 188 -16.37 3.03 3.96
CA LYS A 188 -16.26 4.22 3.13
C LYS A 188 -14.80 4.44 2.75
N GLU A 189 -14.49 4.13 1.51
CA GLU A 189 -13.18 4.35 0.92
C GLU A 189 -12.96 5.83 0.63
N ASP A 190 -11.80 6.35 0.99
CA ASP A 190 -11.42 7.74 0.74
C ASP A 190 -10.31 7.77 -0.33
N PRO A 191 -10.57 8.38 -1.49
CA PRO A 191 -9.61 8.40 -2.60
C PRO A 191 -8.51 9.46 -2.43
N THR A 192 -8.61 10.30 -1.38
CA THR A 192 -7.73 11.45 -1.20
C THR A 192 -6.82 11.30 0.00
N TYR A 193 -7.37 10.77 1.10
CA TYR A 193 -6.68 10.71 2.38
C TYR A 193 -6.17 9.30 2.69
N GLY A 194 -4.87 9.22 3.01
CA GLY A 194 -4.27 7.98 3.52
C GLY A 194 -4.65 7.71 4.97
N ALA A 195 -4.24 6.54 5.47
CA ALA A 195 -4.62 6.08 6.81
C ALA A 195 -4.26 7.07 7.93
N GLU A 196 -3.12 7.74 7.87
CA GLU A 196 -2.69 8.71 8.89
C GLU A 196 -3.56 9.96 8.92
N GLN A 197 -3.95 10.49 7.75
CA GLN A 197 -4.86 11.62 7.66
C GLN A 197 -6.25 11.25 8.18
N LEU A 198 -6.73 10.04 7.90
CA LEU A 198 -8.00 9.56 8.47
C LEU A 198 -7.94 9.43 10.00
N VAL A 199 -6.80 9.02 10.57
CA VAL A 199 -6.59 9.05 12.04
C VAL A 199 -6.67 10.48 12.58
N MET A 200 -6.08 11.47 11.89
CA MET A 200 -6.19 12.88 12.27
C MET A 200 -7.64 13.38 12.21
N MET A 201 -8.41 12.94 11.20
CA MET A 201 -9.84 13.27 11.09
C MET A 201 -10.69 12.62 12.19
N VAL A 202 -10.31 11.45 12.70
CA VAL A 202 -10.94 10.89 13.91
C VAL A 202 -10.61 11.76 15.12
N ALA A 203 -9.35 12.16 15.29
CA ALA A 203 -8.95 13.01 16.42
C ALA A 203 -9.71 14.35 16.43
N SER A 204 -9.87 14.99 15.24
CA SER A 204 -10.61 16.25 15.09
C SER A 204 -12.14 16.09 15.24
N GLY A 205 -12.68 14.89 15.09
CA GLY A 205 -14.11 14.61 15.12
C GLY A 205 -14.84 14.74 13.80
N ASP A 206 -14.10 14.83 12.69
CA ASP A 206 -14.68 14.90 11.34
C ASP A 206 -15.25 13.56 10.91
N ILE A 207 -14.68 12.46 11.40
CA ILE A 207 -15.17 11.09 11.23
C ILE A 207 -15.11 10.35 12.56
N ASP A 208 -15.95 9.32 12.74
CA ASP A 208 -16.02 8.58 14.00
C ASP A 208 -15.00 7.46 14.09
N PHE A 209 -14.77 6.74 12.97
CA PHE A 209 -13.96 5.52 12.95
C PHE A 209 -13.08 5.44 11.70
N THR A 210 -11.84 5.01 11.92
CA THR A 210 -10.97 4.52 10.87
C THR A 210 -10.23 3.26 11.33
N VAL A 211 -9.60 2.57 10.39
CA VAL A 211 -8.75 1.40 10.66
C VAL A 211 -7.37 1.65 10.05
N CYS A 212 -6.35 1.42 10.82
CA CYS A 212 -4.96 1.48 10.34
C CYS A 212 -4.07 0.45 11.06
N ASP A 213 -2.84 0.38 10.64
CA ASP A 213 -1.81 -0.45 11.26
C ASP A 213 -1.56 -0.04 12.71
N GLU A 214 -1.47 -1.03 13.62
CA GLU A 214 -1.23 -0.81 15.04
C GLU A 214 -0.02 0.10 15.29
N LYS A 215 1.07 -0.12 14.57
CA LYS A 215 2.31 0.63 14.75
C LYS A 215 2.15 2.11 14.38
N VAL A 216 1.40 2.39 13.33
CA VAL A 216 1.03 3.76 12.92
C VAL A 216 0.17 4.41 14.00
N ALA A 217 -0.87 3.70 14.48
CA ALA A 217 -1.74 4.22 15.51
C ALA A 217 -1.02 4.49 16.83
N ILE A 218 -0.13 3.58 17.28
CA ILE A 218 0.72 3.77 18.47
C ILE A 218 1.59 5.03 18.33
N ARG A 219 2.17 5.26 17.13
CA ARG A 219 2.95 6.46 16.89
C ARG A 219 2.12 7.71 16.99
N LEU A 220 0.98 7.75 16.30
CA LEU A 220 0.10 8.92 16.27
C LEU A 220 -0.56 9.19 17.63
N SER A 221 -0.87 8.16 18.42
CA SER A 221 -1.46 8.33 19.75
C SER A 221 -0.56 9.05 20.76
N LYS A 222 0.74 9.15 20.49
CA LYS A 222 1.67 9.94 21.31
C LYS A 222 1.48 11.43 21.11
N GLU A 223 0.98 11.83 19.95
CA GLU A 223 0.75 13.23 19.57
C GLU A 223 -0.73 13.60 19.65
N LEU A 224 -1.63 12.66 19.36
CA LEU A 224 -3.08 12.82 19.35
C LEU A 224 -3.68 12.21 20.63
N GLN A 225 -3.93 13.04 21.63
CA GLN A 225 -4.44 12.58 22.94
C GLN A 225 -5.90 12.13 22.88
N GLU A 226 -6.62 12.53 21.84
CA GLU A 226 -8.05 12.32 21.63
C GLU A 226 -8.38 10.88 21.22
N ILE A 227 -7.45 10.16 20.61
CA ILE A 227 -7.73 8.86 20.01
C ILE A 227 -7.59 7.70 21.00
N ASP A 228 -8.48 6.73 20.84
CA ASP A 228 -8.44 5.41 21.43
C ASP A 228 -8.04 4.38 20.36
N ILE A 229 -7.15 3.48 20.70
CA ILE A 229 -6.53 2.50 19.80
C ILE A 229 -6.50 1.08 20.39
N GLU A 230 -7.40 0.78 21.33
CA GLU A 230 -7.37 -0.48 22.09
C GLU A 230 -8.17 -1.61 21.45
N THR A 231 -8.84 -1.37 20.32
CA THR A 231 -9.72 -2.39 19.70
C THR A 231 -9.09 -2.97 18.45
N ASP A 232 -8.74 -4.25 18.53
CA ASP A 232 -8.19 -5.00 17.40
C ASP A 232 -9.25 -5.28 16.33
N ILE A 233 -8.93 -5.07 15.07
CA ILE A 233 -9.76 -5.46 13.92
C ILE A 233 -9.28 -6.77 13.31
N SER A 234 -7.97 -7.04 13.34
CA SER A 234 -7.41 -8.30 12.86
C SER A 234 -6.55 -8.98 13.91
N PHE A 235 -6.31 -10.29 13.71
CA PHE A 235 -5.20 -10.96 14.37
C PHE A 235 -3.88 -10.40 13.86
N THR A 236 -2.81 -10.64 14.62
CA THR A 236 -1.44 -10.34 14.18
C THR A 236 -1.13 -11.11 12.89
N GLN A 237 -0.65 -10.40 11.91
CA GLN A 237 -0.30 -10.90 10.58
C GLN A 237 1.19 -10.73 10.33
N LEU A 238 1.73 -11.64 9.53
CA LEU A 238 3.08 -11.56 9.00
C LEU A 238 3.07 -10.57 7.82
N GLU A 239 4.00 -9.63 7.82
CA GLU A 239 4.17 -8.65 6.75
C GLU A 239 5.49 -8.86 6.04
N SER A 240 5.45 -8.78 4.72
CA SER A 240 6.56 -9.07 3.82
C SER A 240 6.64 -8.06 2.69
N TRP A 241 7.76 -8.06 1.98
CA TRP A 241 7.90 -7.42 0.69
C TRP A 241 7.38 -8.32 -0.42
N ALA A 242 7.02 -7.74 -1.57
CA ALA A 242 6.54 -8.49 -2.72
C ALA A 242 7.47 -8.35 -3.92
N VAL A 243 7.61 -9.47 -4.65
CA VAL A 243 8.28 -9.55 -5.94
C VAL A 243 7.40 -10.29 -6.95
N ARG A 244 7.74 -10.23 -8.24
CA ARG A 244 7.05 -11.02 -9.25
C ARG A 244 7.26 -12.52 -9.00
N ARG A 245 6.27 -13.34 -9.34
CA ARG A 245 6.40 -14.81 -9.25
C ARG A 245 7.42 -15.38 -10.24
N ASP A 246 7.64 -14.70 -11.35
CA ASP A 246 8.61 -15.06 -12.38
C ASP A 246 10.02 -14.51 -12.11
N SER A 247 10.29 -14.03 -10.89
CA SER A 247 11.60 -13.61 -10.40
C SER A 247 12.03 -14.44 -9.17
N PRO A 248 12.13 -15.78 -9.27
CA PRO A 248 12.41 -16.66 -8.14
C PRO A 248 13.83 -16.48 -7.58
N VAL A 249 14.81 -16.15 -8.40
CA VAL A 249 16.20 -15.97 -7.94
C VAL A 249 16.33 -14.66 -7.14
N LEU A 250 15.59 -13.62 -7.54
CA LEU A 250 15.49 -12.39 -6.76
C LEU A 250 14.87 -12.67 -5.38
N LEU A 251 13.77 -13.44 -5.33
CA LEU A 251 13.14 -13.82 -4.07
C LEU A 251 14.10 -14.58 -3.14
N ASP A 252 14.78 -15.59 -3.65
CA ASP A 252 15.72 -16.40 -2.89
C ASP A 252 16.90 -15.55 -2.39
N SER A 253 17.39 -14.63 -3.22
CA SER A 253 18.47 -13.70 -2.87
C SER A 253 18.05 -12.73 -1.78
N LEU A 254 16.82 -12.17 -1.88
CA LEU A 254 16.23 -11.31 -0.85
C LEU A 254 16.04 -12.06 0.47
N ASN A 255 15.51 -13.28 0.45
CA ASN A 255 15.32 -14.08 1.65
C ASN A 255 16.66 -14.44 2.30
N SER A 256 17.65 -14.81 1.51
CA SER A 256 19.00 -15.09 2.00
C SER A 256 19.63 -13.87 2.68
N TRP A 257 19.43 -12.68 2.08
CA TRP A 257 19.87 -11.43 2.66
C TRP A 257 19.10 -11.09 3.94
N LEU A 258 17.77 -11.14 3.91
CA LEU A 258 16.90 -10.83 5.06
C LEU A 258 17.23 -11.70 6.27
N ASN A 259 17.40 -13.00 6.07
CA ASN A 259 17.68 -13.94 7.16
C ASN A 259 19.01 -13.65 7.83
N ARG A 260 20.06 -13.31 7.05
CA ARG A 260 21.34 -12.87 7.62
C ARG A 260 21.23 -11.51 8.32
N PHE A 261 20.55 -10.56 7.65
CA PHE A 261 20.46 -9.19 8.15
C PHE A 261 19.67 -9.10 9.46
N LYS A 262 18.58 -9.86 9.62
CA LYS A 262 17.77 -9.90 10.84
C LYS A 262 18.55 -10.33 12.09
N GLU A 263 19.64 -11.07 11.93
CA GLU A 263 20.51 -11.49 13.04
C GLU A 263 21.54 -10.42 13.43
N THR A 264 21.59 -9.30 12.72
CA THR A 264 22.56 -8.24 12.96
C THR A 264 22.08 -7.22 13.99
N ARG A 265 23.04 -6.61 14.69
CA ARG A 265 22.75 -5.44 15.57
C ARG A 265 22.22 -4.24 14.81
N GLU A 266 22.55 -4.13 13.51
CA GLU A 266 22.08 -3.05 12.66
C GLU A 266 20.58 -3.18 12.40
N PHE A 267 20.10 -4.36 12.08
CA PHE A 267 18.66 -4.62 11.97
C PHE A 267 17.94 -4.32 13.28
N GLU A 268 18.46 -4.80 14.42
CA GLU A 268 17.86 -4.53 15.73
C GLU A 268 17.77 -3.03 16.02
N ARG A 269 18.81 -2.27 15.69
CA ARG A 269 18.83 -0.80 15.82
C ARG A 269 17.77 -0.14 14.96
N ILE A 270 17.67 -0.53 13.68
CA ILE A 270 16.67 -0.02 12.75
C ILE A 270 15.27 -0.38 13.25
N TYR A 271 15.05 -1.64 13.60
CA TYR A 271 13.74 -2.12 14.08
C TYR A 271 13.27 -1.32 15.30
N ARG A 272 14.09 -1.20 16.34
CA ARG A 272 13.75 -0.46 17.58
C ARG A 272 13.56 1.04 17.38
N LYS A 273 14.09 1.61 16.29
CA LYS A 273 13.92 3.03 15.99
C LYS A 273 12.51 3.35 15.51
N TYR A 274 11.87 2.40 14.82
CA TYR A 274 10.59 2.60 14.14
C TYR A 274 9.42 1.82 14.76
N TYR A 275 9.71 0.72 15.45
CA TYR A 275 8.75 -0.18 16.09
C TYR A 275 8.99 -0.29 17.60
#